data_3524ac8ace8fe7482f9a4e6ce7c16ba5
#
_entry.id   3524ac8ace8fe7482f9a4e6ce7c16ba5
#
_cell.length_a   1.000
_cell.length_b   1.000
_cell.length_c   1.000
_cell.angle_alpha   90.00
_cell.angle_beta   90.00
_cell.angle_gamma   90.00
#
_symmetry.space_group_name_H-M   'P 1'
#
loop_
_entity.id
_entity.type
_entity.pdbx_description
1 polymer ?
#
loop_
_entity_poly.entity_id
_entity_poly.type
_entity_poly.pdbx_seq_one_letter_code
_entity_poly.pdbx_strand_id
1 'polypeptide(L)'
;MELRSVEELMDLLHACRGAGGTACLGGAPVDLHDHALQTAALLRRARPADKELQVAGLVHVVGQLLRPGTVTGHADLSAGAVGPLLGERVSCLVRLHGEGRVHEPGLDEAVVDDVLMLRQADESARTAGLDAGVLEDWRTVLELVSSRHARLGAVD
;
A
#
# COMPACT_ATOMS: atom_id res chain seq x y z
N MET A 1 15.80 -0.32 -2.25
CA MET A 1 15.29 -1.46 -3.02
C MET A 1 14.22 -0.99 -3.99
N GLU A 2 14.29 -1.43 -5.22
CA GLU A 2 13.28 -1.10 -6.22
C GLU A 2 12.74 -2.37 -6.84
N LEU A 3 11.42 -2.52 -6.80
CA LEU A 3 10.75 -3.67 -7.40
C LEU A 3 10.66 -3.50 -8.92
N ARG A 4 10.95 -4.54 -9.65
CA ARG A 4 11.01 -4.50 -11.13
C ARG A 4 9.88 -5.25 -11.80
N SER A 5 9.19 -6.12 -11.09
CA SER A 5 8.11 -6.92 -11.65
C SER A 5 7.01 -7.17 -10.64
N VAL A 6 5.83 -7.47 -11.15
CA VAL A 6 4.69 -7.86 -10.31
C VAL A 6 5.02 -9.15 -9.55
N GLU A 7 5.79 -10.06 -10.16
CA GLU A 7 6.21 -11.29 -9.47
C GLU A 7 7.06 -10.99 -8.24
N GLU A 8 8.04 -10.08 -8.35
CA GLU A 8 8.84 -9.69 -7.20
C GLU A 8 7.98 -9.10 -6.10
N LEU A 9 7.01 -8.26 -6.46
CA LEU A 9 6.08 -7.66 -5.50
C LEU A 9 5.21 -8.72 -4.84
N MET A 10 4.68 -9.66 -5.62
CA MET A 10 3.88 -10.76 -5.07
C MET A 10 4.67 -11.59 -4.09
N ASP A 11 5.92 -11.90 -4.41
CA ASP A 11 6.80 -12.66 -3.52
C ASP A 11 7.03 -11.91 -2.21
N LEU A 12 7.23 -10.60 -2.30
CA LEU A 12 7.44 -9.76 -1.13
C LEU A 12 6.19 -9.70 -0.25
N LEU A 13 5.03 -9.58 -0.86
CA LEU A 13 3.76 -9.57 -0.13
C LEU A 13 3.47 -10.93 0.53
N HIS A 14 3.80 -12.03 -0.15
CA HIS A 14 3.72 -13.35 0.47
C HIS A 14 4.64 -13.47 1.67
N ALA A 15 5.83 -12.87 1.59
CA ALA A 15 6.79 -12.89 2.70
C ALA A 15 6.28 -12.11 3.92
N CYS A 16 5.27 -11.24 3.74
CA CYS A 16 4.64 -10.53 4.85
C CYS A 16 3.78 -11.43 5.73
N ARG A 17 3.43 -12.63 5.24
CA ARG A 17 2.61 -13.58 6.00
C ARG A 17 3.37 -14.03 7.24
N GLY A 18 2.74 -13.89 8.39
CA GLY A 18 3.36 -14.22 9.68
C GLY A 18 4.30 -13.13 10.20
N ALA A 19 4.56 -12.08 9.43
CA ALA A 19 5.36 -10.96 9.90
C ALA A 19 4.46 -10.00 10.67
N GLY A 20 4.79 -9.72 11.91
CA GLY A 20 4.06 -8.77 12.74
C GLY A 20 4.51 -7.36 12.46
N GLY A 21 3.55 -6.44 12.34
CA GLY A 21 3.85 -5.03 12.24
C GLY A 21 4.43 -4.49 13.55
N THR A 22 5.27 -3.46 13.45
CA THR A 22 5.79 -2.77 14.63
C THR A 22 4.72 -1.96 15.35
N ALA A 23 3.63 -1.69 14.70
CA ALA A 23 2.54 -0.91 15.25
C ALA A 23 1.52 -1.81 15.93
N CYS A 24 1.86 -2.27 17.13
CA CYS A 24 0.88 -2.86 18.03
C CYS A 24 0.09 -1.72 18.67
N LEU A 25 -0.89 -1.19 17.96
CA LEU A 25 -1.77 -0.20 18.55
C LEU A 25 -2.85 -0.93 19.33
N GLY A 26 -2.69 -0.94 20.65
CA GLY A 26 -3.72 -1.36 21.56
C GLY A 26 -4.06 -2.84 21.57
N GLY A 27 -3.11 -3.73 21.35
CA GLY A 27 -3.41 -5.14 21.52
C GLY A 27 -2.60 -6.10 20.68
N ALA A 28 -3.25 -7.07 20.08
CA ALA A 28 -2.59 -8.16 19.37
C ALA A 28 -1.82 -7.68 18.13
N PRO A 29 -0.65 -8.26 17.85
CA PRO A 29 0.09 -7.94 16.65
C PRO A 29 -0.74 -8.28 15.42
N VAL A 30 -0.70 -7.40 14.42
CA VAL A 30 -1.41 -7.58 13.16
C VAL A 30 -0.47 -8.26 12.17
N ASP A 31 -0.93 -9.33 11.54
CA ASP A 31 -0.20 -9.96 10.46
C ASP A 31 -0.18 -9.01 9.25
N LEU A 32 1.00 -8.68 8.76
CA LEU A 32 1.16 -7.69 7.69
C LEU A 32 0.45 -8.12 6.40
N HIS A 33 0.51 -9.39 6.06
CA HIS A 33 -0.14 -9.92 4.87
C HIS A 33 -1.67 -9.73 4.95
N ASP A 34 -2.27 -10.14 6.06
CA ASP A 34 -3.72 -10.01 6.24
C ASP A 34 -4.15 -8.55 6.33
N HIS A 35 -3.34 -7.73 6.99
CA HIS A 35 -3.62 -6.30 7.08
C HIS A 35 -3.62 -5.62 5.71
N ALA A 36 -2.66 -5.96 4.86
CA ALA A 36 -2.60 -5.45 3.50
C ALA A 36 -3.85 -5.81 2.70
N LEU A 37 -4.27 -7.07 2.77
CA LEU A 37 -5.46 -7.53 2.06
C LEU A 37 -6.72 -6.84 2.56
N GLN A 38 -6.86 -6.69 3.86
CA GLN A 38 -8.04 -6.03 4.45
C GLN A 38 -8.09 -4.55 4.09
N THR A 39 -6.97 -3.86 4.14
CA THR A 39 -6.89 -2.45 3.75
C THR A 39 -7.31 -2.28 2.30
N ALA A 40 -6.77 -3.09 1.40
CA ALA A 40 -7.09 -3.03 -0.02
C ALA A 40 -8.57 -3.36 -0.29
N ALA A 41 -9.13 -4.33 0.43
CA ALA A 41 -10.53 -4.69 0.29
C ALA A 41 -11.47 -3.57 0.71
N LEU A 42 -11.14 -2.87 1.79
CA LEU A 42 -11.93 -1.72 2.24
C LEU A 42 -11.89 -0.59 1.22
N LEU A 43 -10.73 -0.33 0.63
CA LEU A 43 -10.58 0.69 -0.41
C LEU A 43 -11.35 0.31 -1.67
N ARG A 44 -11.35 -0.97 -2.03
CA ARG A 44 -12.13 -1.44 -3.18
C ARG A 44 -13.63 -1.21 -2.98
N ARG A 45 -14.12 -1.38 -1.76
CA ARG A 45 -15.52 -1.09 -1.44
C ARG A 45 -15.82 0.40 -1.48
N ALA A 46 -14.91 1.23 -0.99
CA ALA A 46 -15.10 2.67 -0.94
C ALA A 46 -14.92 3.34 -2.31
N ARG A 47 -13.96 2.89 -3.09
CA ARG A 47 -13.59 3.45 -4.38
C ARG A 47 -13.36 2.33 -5.40
N PRO A 48 -14.40 1.66 -5.89
CA PRO A 48 -14.23 0.48 -6.76
C PRO A 48 -13.54 0.77 -8.09
N ALA A 49 -13.60 2.00 -8.57
CA ALA A 49 -12.97 2.39 -9.84
C ALA A 49 -11.51 2.83 -9.69
N ASP A 50 -11.07 3.14 -8.47
CA ASP A 50 -9.73 3.67 -8.24
C ASP A 50 -8.75 2.56 -7.89
N LYS A 51 -8.22 1.92 -8.92
CA LYS A 51 -7.30 0.78 -8.76
C LYS A 51 -5.97 1.18 -8.11
N GLU A 52 -5.47 2.37 -8.41
CA GLU A 52 -4.22 2.86 -7.83
C GLU A 52 -4.35 3.07 -6.32
N LEU A 53 -5.46 3.61 -5.86
CA LEU A 53 -5.70 3.78 -4.43
C LEU A 53 -5.79 2.42 -3.72
N GLN A 54 -6.49 1.47 -4.32
CA GLN A 54 -6.59 0.10 -3.79
C GLN A 54 -5.22 -0.56 -3.67
N VAL A 55 -4.41 -0.41 -4.71
CA VAL A 55 -3.06 -0.97 -4.74
C VAL A 55 -2.16 -0.28 -3.71
N ALA A 56 -2.30 1.03 -3.51
CA ALA A 56 -1.57 1.74 -2.46
C ALA A 56 -1.86 1.11 -1.09
N GLY A 57 -3.12 0.77 -0.83
CA GLY A 57 -3.50 0.07 0.40
C GLY A 57 -2.86 -1.30 0.53
N LEU A 58 -2.74 -2.02 -0.57
CA LEU A 58 -2.13 -3.34 -0.57
C LEU A 58 -0.63 -3.29 -0.27
N VAL A 59 0.08 -2.33 -0.84
CA VAL A 59 1.55 -2.32 -0.80
C VAL A 59 2.14 -1.47 0.33
N HIS A 60 1.32 -0.74 1.08
CA HIS A 60 1.85 0.16 2.10
C HIS A 60 2.62 -0.54 3.22
N VAL A 61 2.44 -1.84 3.40
CA VAL A 61 3.10 -2.62 4.45
C VAL A 61 4.54 -3.04 4.09
N VAL A 62 4.92 -2.92 2.83
CA VAL A 62 6.18 -3.45 2.32
C VAL A 62 7.40 -2.91 3.07
N GLY A 63 7.38 -1.63 3.42
CA GLY A 63 8.48 -1.01 4.15
C GLY A 63 8.74 -1.62 5.52
N GLN A 64 7.71 -2.12 6.18
CA GLN A 64 7.86 -2.77 7.48
C GLN A 64 8.59 -4.11 7.36
N LEU A 65 8.40 -4.81 6.25
CA LEU A 65 9.15 -6.04 5.98
C LEU A 65 10.60 -5.74 5.62
N LEU A 66 10.84 -4.69 4.83
CA LEU A 66 12.17 -4.32 4.38
C LEU A 66 13.06 -3.80 5.51
N ARG A 67 12.46 -3.16 6.51
CA ARG A 67 13.20 -2.65 7.67
C ARG A 67 12.44 -2.98 8.96
N PRO A 68 12.48 -4.24 9.38
CA PRO A 68 11.82 -4.64 10.63
C PRO A 68 12.53 -4.03 11.82
N GLY A 69 11.78 -3.77 12.89
CA GLY A 69 12.33 -3.27 14.13
C GLY A 69 12.49 -1.76 14.22
N THR A 70 12.23 -1.01 13.16
CA THR A 70 12.17 0.45 13.23
C THR A 70 10.71 0.91 13.24
N VAL A 71 10.46 2.10 13.83
CA VAL A 71 9.11 2.67 13.90
C VAL A 71 8.88 3.79 12.91
N THR A 72 9.93 4.21 12.20
CA THR A 72 9.86 5.35 11.27
C THR A 72 10.45 4.98 9.92
N GLY A 73 10.07 5.73 8.89
CA GLY A 73 10.63 5.56 7.55
C GLY A 73 10.02 4.46 6.72
N HIS A 74 9.06 3.70 7.24
CA HIS A 74 8.44 2.60 6.50
C HIS A 74 7.69 3.07 5.26
N ALA A 75 7.00 4.21 5.36
CA ALA A 75 6.26 4.76 4.23
C ALA A 75 7.18 5.15 3.08
N ASP A 76 8.32 5.76 3.39
CA ASP A 76 9.31 6.13 2.38
C ASP A 76 9.93 4.89 1.72
N LEU A 77 10.20 3.86 2.49
CA LEU A 77 10.72 2.59 1.96
C LEU A 77 9.71 1.92 1.04
N SER A 78 8.46 1.85 1.46
CA SER A 78 7.39 1.29 0.62
C SER A 78 7.26 2.07 -0.69
N ALA A 79 7.19 3.39 -0.59
CA ALA A 79 7.04 4.26 -1.75
C ALA A 79 8.21 4.13 -2.73
N GLY A 80 9.43 4.09 -2.22
CA GLY A 80 10.62 3.93 -3.04
C GLY A 80 10.70 2.56 -3.72
N ALA A 81 10.24 1.52 -3.04
CA ALA A 81 10.25 0.17 -3.59
C ALA A 81 9.25 0.01 -4.73
N VAL A 82 8.05 0.58 -4.60
CA VAL A 82 6.96 0.34 -5.56
C VAL A 82 6.85 1.39 -6.66
N GLY A 83 7.43 2.58 -6.47
CA GLY A 83 7.32 3.68 -7.42
C GLY A 83 7.71 3.33 -8.84
N PRO A 84 8.90 2.72 -9.06
CA PRO A 84 9.32 2.35 -10.42
C PRO A 84 8.38 1.35 -11.11
N LEU A 85 7.73 0.50 -10.34
CA LEU A 85 6.83 -0.52 -10.87
C LEU A 85 5.40 0.00 -11.06
N LEU A 86 4.88 0.72 -10.07
CA LEU A 86 3.45 1.05 -10.02
C LEU A 86 3.12 2.51 -10.32
N GLY A 87 4.13 3.36 -10.37
CA GLY A 87 3.96 4.74 -10.79
C GLY A 87 3.93 5.74 -9.65
N GLU A 88 3.98 7.01 -10.04
CA GLU A 88 4.14 8.14 -9.13
C GLU A 88 2.94 8.32 -8.19
N ARG A 89 1.73 8.10 -8.69
CA ARG A 89 0.54 8.30 -7.85
C ARG A 89 0.50 7.29 -6.70
N VAL A 90 0.76 6.01 -6.99
CA VAL A 90 0.80 4.98 -5.94
C VAL A 90 1.90 5.30 -4.94
N SER A 91 3.09 5.64 -5.44
CA SER A 91 4.23 6.01 -4.59
C SER A 91 3.90 7.20 -3.71
N CYS A 92 3.29 8.23 -4.28
CA CYS A 92 2.91 9.45 -3.55
C CYS A 92 1.89 9.14 -2.44
N LEU A 93 0.86 8.36 -2.73
CA LEU A 93 -0.16 8.00 -1.75
C LEU A 93 0.45 7.22 -0.59
N VAL A 94 1.32 6.26 -0.88
CA VAL A 94 1.99 5.46 0.14
C VAL A 94 2.90 6.34 1.00
N ARG A 95 3.67 7.22 0.38
CA ARG A 95 4.58 8.13 1.09
C ARG A 95 3.83 9.08 2.01
N LEU A 96 2.78 9.70 1.51
CA LEU A 96 2.00 10.68 2.26
C LEU A 96 1.14 10.06 3.36
N HIS A 97 0.85 8.77 3.25
CA HIS A 97 0.15 8.02 4.28
C HIS A 97 0.94 8.01 5.60
N GLY A 98 2.26 8.11 5.54
CA GLY A 98 3.11 8.06 6.74
C GLY A 98 3.09 9.37 7.54
N GLU A 99 3.04 9.22 8.85
CA GLU A 99 3.41 10.24 9.85
C GLU A 99 2.89 11.68 9.63
N GLY A 100 1.59 11.83 9.35
CA GLY A 100 1.01 13.18 9.29
C GLY A 100 1.41 14.02 8.10
N ARG A 101 2.03 13.44 7.09
CA ARG A 101 2.48 14.17 5.90
C ARG A 101 1.36 14.77 5.08
N VAL A 102 0.13 14.41 5.35
CA VAL A 102 -1.06 15.01 4.72
C VAL A 102 -1.14 16.52 5.00
N HIS A 103 -0.41 17.00 5.98
CA HIS A 103 -0.36 18.44 6.32
C HIS A 103 0.77 19.19 5.61
N GLU A 104 1.53 18.55 4.74
CA GLU A 104 2.56 19.24 3.98
C GLU A 104 1.95 20.33 3.11
N PRO A 105 2.59 21.54 3.02
CA PRO A 105 2.06 22.62 2.18
C PRO A 105 2.16 22.26 0.70
N GLY A 106 1.23 22.79 -0.08
CA GLY A 106 1.25 22.61 -1.54
C GLY A 106 0.58 21.35 -2.06
N LEU A 107 -0.03 20.54 -1.18
CA LEU A 107 -0.75 19.36 -1.63
C LEU A 107 -2.09 19.72 -2.24
N ASP A 108 -2.43 19.05 -3.33
CA ASP A 108 -3.73 19.13 -3.96
C ASP A 108 -4.79 18.54 -3.00
N GLU A 109 -5.93 19.19 -2.92
CA GLU A 109 -7.04 18.75 -2.08
C GLU A 109 -7.49 17.32 -2.42
N ALA A 110 -7.51 16.96 -3.69
CA ALA A 110 -7.85 15.61 -4.11
C ALA A 110 -6.86 14.57 -3.57
N VAL A 111 -5.58 14.90 -3.54
CA VAL A 111 -4.54 14.03 -2.97
C VAL A 111 -4.76 13.87 -1.47
N VAL A 112 -5.05 14.96 -0.78
CA VAL A 112 -5.32 14.92 0.67
C VAL A 112 -6.50 13.99 0.97
N ASP A 113 -7.58 14.10 0.20
CA ASP A 113 -8.76 13.25 0.37
C ASP A 113 -8.43 11.78 0.16
N ASP A 114 -7.64 11.46 -0.86
CA ASP A 114 -7.22 10.09 -1.15
C ASP A 114 -6.35 9.52 -0.02
N VAL A 115 -5.43 10.32 0.50
CA VAL A 115 -4.55 9.90 1.61
C VAL A 115 -5.37 9.66 2.88
N LEU A 116 -6.34 10.53 3.16
CA LEU A 116 -7.22 10.35 4.32
C LEU A 116 -8.06 9.08 4.18
N MET A 117 -8.53 8.78 2.98
CA MET A 117 -9.25 7.53 2.70
C MET A 117 -8.36 6.32 2.97
N LEU A 118 -7.10 6.37 2.53
CA LEU A 118 -6.13 5.31 2.76
C LEU A 118 -5.87 5.12 4.27
N ARG A 119 -5.70 6.21 5.00
CA ARG A 119 -5.47 6.14 6.44
C ARG A 119 -6.66 5.56 7.18
N GLN A 120 -7.87 5.93 6.79
CA GLN A 120 -9.08 5.39 7.41
C GLN A 120 -9.20 3.88 7.17
N ALA A 121 -8.90 3.43 5.95
CA ALA A 121 -8.91 2.01 5.63
C ALA A 121 -7.86 1.25 6.43
N ASP A 122 -6.66 1.81 6.56
CA ASP A 122 -5.58 1.23 7.35
C ASP A 122 -6.00 1.04 8.81
N GLU A 123 -6.59 2.06 9.43
CA GLU A 123 -7.04 1.97 10.80
C GLU A 123 -8.18 0.96 10.97
N SER A 124 -9.15 0.98 10.06
CA SER A 124 -10.28 0.05 10.11
C SER A 124 -9.85 -1.40 9.94
N ALA A 125 -8.83 -1.63 9.11
CA ALA A 125 -8.32 -2.97 8.86
C ALA A 125 -7.60 -3.58 10.07
N ARG A 126 -7.23 -2.77 11.05
CA ARG A 126 -6.59 -3.28 12.28
C ARG A 126 -7.57 -3.95 13.22
N THR A 127 -8.84 -3.61 13.13
CA THR A 127 -9.87 -4.11 14.05
C THR A 127 -10.87 -5.04 13.39
N ALA A 128 -10.96 -5.04 12.08
CA ALA A 128 -11.98 -5.79 11.36
C ALA A 128 -11.45 -7.15 10.91
N GLY A 129 -12.05 -8.23 11.37
CA GLY A 129 -11.78 -9.56 10.85
C GLY A 129 -12.52 -9.81 9.56
N LEU A 130 -12.26 -9.00 8.53
CA LEU A 130 -12.92 -9.15 7.24
C LEU A 130 -12.32 -10.30 6.45
N ASP A 131 -13.18 -11.04 5.75
CA ASP A 131 -12.73 -11.96 4.74
C ASP A 131 -12.32 -11.12 3.52
N ALA A 132 -11.04 -10.93 3.36
CA ALA A 132 -10.47 -10.08 2.32
C ALA A 132 -9.98 -10.89 1.11
N GLY A 133 -10.30 -12.17 1.05
CA GLY A 133 -9.85 -13.03 -0.04
C GLY A 133 -8.38 -13.42 0.08
N VAL A 134 -7.77 -13.71 -1.04
CA VAL A 134 -6.37 -14.13 -1.08
C VAL A 134 -5.56 -13.17 -1.96
N LEU A 135 -4.26 -13.14 -1.72
CA LEU A 135 -3.35 -12.24 -2.42
C LEU A 135 -3.39 -12.44 -3.95
N GLU A 136 -3.56 -13.68 -4.39
CA GLU A 136 -3.61 -13.99 -5.83
C GLU A 136 -4.74 -13.24 -6.55
N ASP A 137 -5.81 -12.90 -5.85
CA ASP A 137 -6.92 -12.11 -6.41
C ASP A 137 -6.47 -10.72 -6.86
N TRP A 138 -5.36 -10.24 -6.33
CA TRP A 138 -4.84 -8.91 -6.64
C TRP A 138 -3.82 -8.87 -7.77
N ARG A 139 -3.38 -10.03 -8.24
CA ARG A 139 -2.37 -10.12 -9.31
C ARG A 139 -2.80 -9.33 -10.55
N THR A 140 -4.03 -9.51 -10.99
CA THR A 140 -4.55 -8.83 -12.19
C THR A 140 -4.58 -7.32 -12.01
N VAL A 141 -4.97 -6.85 -10.82
CA VAL A 141 -5.01 -5.42 -10.52
C VAL A 141 -3.60 -4.83 -10.52
N LEU A 142 -2.64 -5.53 -9.92
CA LEU A 142 -1.25 -5.11 -9.91
C LEU A 142 -0.68 -5.05 -11.34
N GLU A 143 -0.97 -6.04 -12.14
CA GLU A 143 -0.53 -6.06 -13.53
C GLU A 143 -1.13 -4.92 -14.35
N LEU A 144 -2.40 -4.61 -14.11
CA LEU A 144 -3.07 -3.49 -14.77
C LEU A 144 -2.40 -2.15 -14.43
N VAL A 145 -2.16 -1.90 -13.16
CA VAL A 145 -1.54 -0.65 -12.70
C VAL A 145 -0.10 -0.56 -13.22
N SER A 146 0.66 -1.64 -13.13
CA SER A 146 2.02 -1.70 -13.64
C SER A 146 2.09 -1.46 -15.15
N SER A 147 1.19 -2.08 -15.91
CA SER A 147 1.09 -1.89 -17.36
C SER A 147 0.78 -0.46 -17.75
N ARG A 148 -0.13 0.18 -17.03
CA ARG A 148 -0.47 1.59 -17.29
C ARG A 148 0.74 2.48 -17.08
N HIS A 149 1.46 2.25 -16.01
CA HIS A 149 2.67 3.02 -15.71
C HIS A 149 3.74 2.81 -16.79
N ALA A 150 3.96 1.56 -17.20
CA ALA A 150 4.92 1.25 -18.26
C ALA A 150 4.58 1.92 -19.58
N ARG A 151 3.29 1.96 -19.95
CA ARG A 151 2.84 2.63 -21.17
C ARG A 151 3.03 4.13 -21.12
N LEU A 152 2.80 4.75 -19.97
CA LEU A 152 3.04 6.19 -19.79
C LEU A 152 4.52 6.53 -19.92
N GLY A 153 5.39 5.69 -19.38
CA GLY A 153 6.83 5.85 -19.52
C GLY A 153 7.33 5.63 -20.95
N ALA A 154 6.66 4.80 -21.71
CA ALA A 154 7.06 4.48 -23.09
C ALA A 154 6.66 5.53 -24.12
N VAL A 155 5.83 6.50 -23.74
CA VAL A 155 5.34 7.54 -24.65
C VAL A 155 6.34 8.71 -24.80
N ASP A 156 7.34 8.76 -23.97
CA ASP A 156 8.38 9.80 -24.04
C ASP A 156 9.37 9.61 -25.17
#